data_7fc7f5cb0e462f49d655795c22ee5c64
#
_entry.id   7fc7f5cb0e462f49d655795c22ee5c64
#
_cell.length_a   1.000
_cell.length_b   1.000
_cell.length_c   1.000
_cell.angle_alpha   90.00
_cell.angle_beta   90.00
_cell.angle_gamma   90.00
#
_symmetry.space_group_name_H-M   'P 1'
#
loop_
_entity.id
_entity.type
_entity.pdbx_description
1 polymer ?
#
loop_
_entity_poly.entity_id
_entity_poly.type
_entity_poly.pdbx_seq_one_letter_code
_entity_poly.pdbx_strand_id
1 'polypeptide(L)'
;MLIRPSIIHFAASVALISSAGTSMAAPEPFSCPVQIPLTSQSLASAPAGWSATTAGSERAQHDLTNFAVNGGPVGSPNGEIYDKEEERKDGKGGATRTQTWNLQGMTGGFAVCSYFRTRVELARSLDGYSSCEVVYKRSKNSDFKMASASCR
;
A
#
# COMPACT_ATOMS: atom_id res chain seq x y z
N MET A 1 76.37 -20.28 -39.37
CA MET A 1 74.92 -20.49 -39.53
C MET A 1 74.29 -20.25 -38.17
N LEU A 2 73.87 -18.98 -37.94
CA LEU A 2 73.39 -18.53 -36.60
C LEU A 2 71.86 -18.45 -36.68
N ILE A 3 71.18 -19.29 -35.83
CA ILE A 3 69.74 -19.35 -35.70
C ILE A 3 69.34 -18.35 -34.56
N ARG A 4 68.58 -17.32 -34.86
CA ARG A 4 67.97 -16.40 -33.86
C ARG A 4 66.63 -16.94 -33.39
N PRO A 5 66.35 -17.01 -32.10
CA PRO A 5 65.02 -17.30 -31.61
C PRO A 5 64.14 -16.02 -31.61
N SER A 6 62.98 -16.14 -32.22
CA SER A 6 61.93 -15.10 -32.17
C SER A 6 61.12 -15.26 -30.88
N ILE A 7 61.13 -14.19 -30.08
CA ILE A 7 60.29 -14.09 -28.85
C ILE A 7 58.92 -13.59 -29.26
N ILE A 8 57.91 -14.45 -29.10
CA ILE A 8 56.49 -14.11 -29.29
C ILE A 8 55.96 -13.56 -27.97
N HIS A 9 55.61 -12.24 -27.97
CA HIS A 9 54.93 -11.61 -26.84
C HIS A 9 53.42 -11.88 -26.91
N PHE A 10 52.90 -12.66 -26.02
CA PHE A 10 51.44 -12.80 -25.78
C PHE A 10 50.97 -11.62 -24.94
N ALA A 11 50.26 -10.68 -25.53
CA ALA A 11 49.55 -9.67 -24.78
C ALA A 11 48.22 -10.23 -24.27
N ALA A 12 48.14 -10.47 -22.96
CA ALA A 12 46.90 -10.87 -22.29
C ALA A 12 46.03 -9.64 -22.08
N SER A 13 44.97 -9.50 -22.89
CA SER A 13 43.93 -8.46 -22.67
C SER A 13 42.99 -8.87 -21.59
N VAL A 14 43.08 -8.25 -20.42
CA VAL A 14 42.11 -8.42 -19.30
C VAL A 14 40.89 -7.58 -19.64
N ALA A 15 39.80 -8.22 -20.02
CA ALA A 15 38.48 -7.57 -20.20
C ALA A 15 37.86 -7.35 -18.81
N LEU A 16 37.80 -6.10 -18.33
CA LEU A 16 37.03 -5.68 -17.15
C LEU A 16 35.56 -5.72 -17.50
N ILE A 17 34.84 -6.75 -17.04
CA ILE A 17 33.38 -6.83 -17.10
C ILE A 17 32.84 -5.95 -15.98
N SER A 18 32.45 -4.72 -16.31
CA SER A 18 31.72 -3.81 -15.41
C SER A 18 30.29 -4.35 -15.29
N SER A 19 29.97 -5.05 -14.20
CA SER A 19 28.60 -5.41 -13.84
C SER A 19 27.86 -4.12 -13.43
N ALA A 20 27.09 -3.56 -14.35
CA ALA A 20 26.14 -2.51 -14.04
C ALA A 20 25.03 -3.12 -13.16
N GLY A 21 25.15 -2.95 -11.85
CA GLY A 21 24.08 -3.27 -10.91
C GLY A 21 22.90 -2.39 -11.23
N THR A 22 21.78 -2.95 -11.68
CA THR A 22 20.50 -2.25 -11.81
C THR A 22 20.04 -1.89 -10.40
N SER A 23 20.32 -0.68 -9.94
CA SER A 23 19.69 -0.12 -8.76
C SER A 23 18.20 0.03 -9.06
N MET A 24 17.37 -0.85 -8.50
CA MET A 24 15.92 -0.67 -8.55
C MET A 24 15.61 0.57 -7.70
N ALA A 25 15.12 1.62 -8.34
CA ALA A 25 14.63 2.80 -7.63
C ALA A 25 13.51 2.38 -6.67
N ALA A 26 13.49 2.98 -5.47
CA ALA A 26 12.39 2.78 -4.54
C ALA A 26 11.06 3.20 -5.21
N PRO A 27 9.96 2.49 -4.97
CA PRO A 27 8.67 2.85 -5.56
C PRO A 27 8.21 4.21 -5.05
N GLU A 28 7.45 4.94 -5.88
CA GLU A 28 6.90 6.23 -5.48
C GLU A 28 5.89 6.07 -4.32
N PRO A 29 5.97 6.94 -3.30
CA PRO A 29 4.99 6.97 -2.21
C PRO A 29 3.56 7.08 -2.74
N PHE A 30 2.62 6.45 -2.05
CA PHE A 30 1.20 6.56 -2.40
C PHE A 30 0.34 6.80 -1.17
N SER A 31 -0.89 7.27 -1.40
CA SER A 31 -1.91 7.40 -0.37
C SER A 31 -3.22 6.77 -0.84
N CYS A 32 -3.99 6.21 0.10
CA CYS A 32 -5.38 5.84 -0.17
C CYS A 32 -6.18 7.08 -0.59
N PRO A 33 -6.98 7.03 -1.67
CA PRO A 33 -7.94 8.08 -1.97
C PRO A 33 -8.86 8.32 -0.76
N VAL A 34 -9.02 9.57 -0.35
CA VAL A 34 -9.90 9.91 0.79
C VAL A 34 -11.37 9.61 0.49
N GLN A 35 -11.74 9.56 -0.78
CA GLN A 35 -13.07 9.21 -1.28
C GLN A 35 -12.96 8.45 -2.60
N ILE A 36 -13.92 7.55 -2.83
CA ILE A 36 -14.11 6.90 -4.14
C ILE A 36 -15.51 7.23 -4.69
N PRO A 37 -15.68 7.17 -6.02
CA PRO A 37 -16.98 7.38 -6.64
C PRO A 37 -18.01 6.34 -6.19
N LEU A 38 -19.29 6.63 -6.46
CA LEU A 38 -20.41 5.73 -6.26
C LEU A 38 -20.13 4.34 -6.81
N THR A 39 -20.38 3.31 -6.00
CA THR A 39 -20.32 1.91 -6.40
C THR A 39 -21.74 1.39 -6.65
N SER A 40 -21.93 0.59 -7.71
CA SER A 40 -23.18 -0.11 -7.95
C SER A 40 -23.20 -1.43 -7.19
N GLN A 41 -24.33 -1.73 -6.54
CA GLN A 41 -24.57 -3.03 -5.90
C GLN A 41 -25.82 -3.65 -6.54
N SER A 42 -25.79 -4.96 -6.77
CA SER A 42 -26.92 -5.71 -7.28
C SER A 42 -27.12 -6.98 -6.46
N LEU A 43 -28.36 -7.39 -6.27
CA LEU A 43 -28.68 -8.70 -5.73
C LEU A 43 -28.56 -9.74 -6.84
N ALA A 44 -27.81 -10.82 -6.60
CA ALA A 44 -27.60 -11.88 -7.59
C ALA A 44 -28.94 -12.55 -8.00
N SER A 45 -29.87 -12.73 -7.04
CA SER A 45 -31.23 -13.21 -7.31
C SER A 45 -32.18 -12.69 -6.24
N ALA A 46 -33.38 -12.31 -6.64
CA ALA A 46 -34.44 -11.97 -5.68
C ALA A 46 -35.15 -13.23 -5.20
N PRO A 47 -35.61 -13.31 -3.94
CA PRO A 47 -36.47 -14.38 -3.47
C PRO A 47 -37.77 -14.47 -4.30
N ALA A 48 -38.39 -15.65 -4.28
CA ALA A 48 -39.65 -15.87 -5.01
C ALA A 48 -40.73 -14.86 -4.56
N GLY A 49 -41.39 -14.21 -5.50
CA GLY A 49 -42.40 -13.17 -5.24
C GLY A 49 -41.86 -11.78 -4.97
N TRP A 50 -40.54 -11.56 -5.03
CA TRP A 50 -39.90 -10.27 -4.84
C TRP A 50 -39.16 -9.83 -6.11
N SER A 51 -39.13 -8.52 -6.35
CA SER A 51 -38.26 -7.93 -7.37
C SER A 51 -37.19 -7.08 -6.69
N ALA A 52 -35.94 -7.24 -7.12
CA ALA A 52 -34.85 -6.40 -6.65
C ALA A 52 -34.78 -5.13 -7.49
N THR A 53 -34.74 -3.98 -6.82
CA THR A 53 -34.44 -2.69 -7.43
C THR A 53 -33.24 -2.07 -6.73
N THR A 54 -32.38 -1.40 -7.48
CA THR A 54 -31.35 -0.57 -6.87
C THR A 54 -31.97 0.79 -6.58
N ALA A 55 -32.16 1.09 -5.29
CA ALA A 55 -32.53 2.45 -4.89
C ALA A 55 -31.42 3.41 -5.32
N GLY A 56 -31.80 4.56 -5.86
CA GLY A 56 -30.83 5.61 -6.19
C GLY A 56 -29.98 5.91 -4.97
N SER A 57 -28.65 5.94 -5.14
CA SER A 57 -27.76 6.21 -4.03
C SER A 57 -27.90 7.66 -3.60
N GLU A 58 -28.20 7.88 -2.35
CA GLU A 58 -28.18 9.21 -1.74
C GLU A 58 -26.75 9.79 -1.62
N ARG A 59 -25.73 8.96 -1.81
CA ARG A 59 -24.33 9.36 -1.70
C ARG A 59 -23.60 9.19 -3.02
N ALA A 60 -23.09 10.30 -3.52
CA ALA A 60 -22.27 10.31 -4.73
C ALA A 60 -20.85 9.76 -4.51
N GLN A 61 -20.42 9.57 -3.24
CA GLN A 61 -19.06 9.19 -2.87
C GLN A 61 -19.05 8.34 -1.60
N HIS A 62 -17.99 7.52 -1.47
CA HIS A 62 -17.71 6.72 -0.29
C HIS A 62 -16.41 7.21 0.36
N ASP A 63 -16.48 7.59 1.63
CA ASP A 63 -15.33 8.07 2.39
C ASP A 63 -14.43 6.90 2.82
N LEU A 64 -13.12 7.12 2.85
CA LEU A 64 -12.15 6.19 3.41
C LEU A 64 -12.43 5.96 4.90
N THR A 65 -12.58 4.71 5.32
CA THR A 65 -12.91 4.37 6.71
C THR A 65 -11.95 3.38 7.35
N ASN A 66 -11.24 2.59 6.55
CA ASN A 66 -10.30 1.62 7.07
C ASN A 66 -9.09 1.46 6.16
N PHE A 67 -7.97 1.12 6.78
CA PHE A 67 -6.72 0.76 6.13
C PHE A 67 -6.17 -0.49 6.82
N ALA A 68 -5.69 -1.43 6.02
CA ALA A 68 -5.01 -2.60 6.52
C ALA A 68 -3.75 -2.87 5.70
N VAL A 69 -2.73 -3.37 6.38
CA VAL A 69 -1.59 -4.05 5.76
C VAL A 69 -1.88 -5.54 5.81
N ASN A 70 -1.79 -6.22 4.69
CA ASN A 70 -2.05 -7.64 4.56
C ASN A 70 -0.78 -8.37 4.12
N GLY A 71 -0.31 -9.34 4.90
CA GLY A 71 0.92 -10.09 4.65
C GLY A 71 0.79 -11.18 3.57
N GLY A 72 -0.25 -11.13 2.74
CA GLY A 72 -0.53 -12.10 1.68
C GLY A 72 -1.54 -11.57 0.67
N PRO A 73 -2.10 -12.44 -0.19
CA PRO A 73 -3.10 -12.05 -1.18
C PRO A 73 -4.29 -11.33 -0.56
N VAL A 74 -4.84 -10.36 -1.29
CA VAL A 74 -6.04 -9.62 -0.88
C VAL A 74 -7.19 -10.59 -0.57
N GLY A 75 -7.87 -10.37 0.57
CA GLY A 75 -8.94 -11.26 1.05
C GLY A 75 -8.44 -12.45 1.86
N SER A 76 -7.14 -12.66 2.04
CA SER A 76 -6.61 -13.62 3.01
C SER A 76 -6.74 -13.07 4.44
N PRO A 77 -6.85 -13.95 5.48
CA PRO A 77 -6.97 -13.52 6.88
C PRO A 77 -5.66 -13.02 7.50
N ASN A 78 -4.65 -12.71 6.71
CA ASN A 78 -3.29 -12.35 7.15
C ASN A 78 -3.12 -10.83 7.35
N GLY A 79 -4.03 -10.20 8.07
CA GLY A 79 -3.91 -8.79 8.46
C GLY A 79 -2.75 -8.59 9.44
N GLU A 80 -1.86 -7.63 9.14
CA GLU A 80 -0.75 -7.27 10.00
C GLU A 80 -1.16 -6.21 11.02
N ILE A 81 -0.73 -6.39 12.27
CA ILE A 81 -0.91 -5.39 13.31
C ILE A 81 0.17 -4.32 13.15
N TYR A 82 -0.16 -3.05 13.40
CA TYR A 82 0.83 -1.97 13.37
C TYR A 82 1.92 -2.19 14.44
N ASP A 83 3.15 -1.80 14.11
CA ASP A 83 4.31 -1.91 15.01
C ASP A 83 4.32 -0.81 16.07
N LYS A 84 3.75 0.34 15.74
CA LYS A 84 3.79 1.53 16.61
C LYS A 84 2.50 2.33 16.52
N GLU A 85 2.04 2.79 17.69
CA GLU A 85 0.96 3.78 17.80
C GLU A 85 1.42 4.96 18.66
N GLU A 86 1.16 6.16 18.19
CA GLU A 86 1.41 7.41 18.92
C GLU A 86 0.14 8.27 18.94
N GLU A 87 -0.18 8.83 20.12
CA GLU A 87 -1.25 9.81 20.25
C GLU A 87 -0.69 11.15 20.73
N ARG A 88 -1.05 12.23 20.05
CA ARG A 88 -0.70 13.62 20.41
C ARG A 88 -1.97 14.43 20.61
N LYS A 89 -2.12 15.03 21.79
CA LYS A 89 -3.21 15.96 22.13
C LYS A 89 -2.87 17.37 21.65
N ASP A 90 -3.86 18.09 21.12
CA ASP A 90 -3.66 19.44 20.55
C ASP A 90 -3.87 20.60 21.54
N GLY A 91 -4.05 20.34 22.80
CA GLY A 91 -4.31 21.37 23.83
C GLY A 91 -5.70 22.03 23.76
N LYS A 92 -6.47 21.80 22.67
CA LYS A 92 -7.85 22.30 22.49
C LYS A 92 -8.89 21.19 22.70
N GLY A 93 -8.45 20.04 23.18
CA GLY A 93 -9.28 18.86 23.44
C GLY A 93 -9.39 17.90 22.26
N GLY A 94 -8.78 18.22 21.13
CA GLY A 94 -8.60 17.29 20.02
C GLY A 94 -7.35 16.43 20.19
N ALA A 95 -7.19 15.45 19.31
CA ALA A 95 -6.00 14.60 19.27
C ALA A 95 -5.75 14.06 17.85
N THR A 96 -4.48 13.75 17.59
CA THR A 96 -4.02 13.00 16.42
C THR A 96 -3.43 11.69 16.90
N ARG A 97 -3.86 10.59 16.29
CA ARG A 97 -3.31 9.25 16.51
C ARG A 97 -2.68 8.77 15.22
N THR A 98 -1.45 8.27 15.31
CA THR A 98 -0.69 7.73 14.18
C THR A 98 -0.35 6.28 14.46
N GLN A 99 -0.69 5.41 13.51
CA GLN A 99 -0.30 4.00 13.49
C GLN A 99 0.69 3.78 12.36
N THR A 100 1.77 3.03 12.62
CA THR A 100 2.87 2.82 11.67
C THR A 100 3.16 1.32 11.55
N TRP A 101 3.31 0.85 10.31
CA TRP A 101 3.81 -0.48 9.96
C TRP A 101 5.22 -0.36 9.39
N ASN A 102 6.13 -1.19 9.87
CA ASN A 102 7.45 -1.40 9.26
C ASN A 102 7.35 -2.56 8.26
N LEU A 103 7.62 -2.29 7.01
CA LEU A 103 7.50 -3.27 5.92
C LEU A 103 8.82 -3.96 5.56
N GLN A 104 9.89 -3.73 6.34
CA GLN A 104 11.19 -4.34 6.05
C GLN A 104 11.09 -5.87 6.10
N GLY A 105 11.47 -6.50 4.99
CA GLY A 105 11.40 -7.96 4.85
C GLY A 105 10.03 -8.52 4.45
N MET A 106 9.00 -7.67 4.33
CA MET A 106 7.71 -8.09 3.80
C MET A 106 7.81 -8.29 2.28
N THR A 107 7.30 -9.41 1.80
CA THR A 107 7.18 -9.75 0.38
C THR A 107 5.77 -10.22 0.07
N GLY A 108 5.24 -9.81 -1.06
CA GLY A 108 3.88 -10.18 -1.48
C GLY A 108 2.77 -9.60 -0.60
N GLY A 109 3.06 -8.57 0.19
CA GLY A 109 2.07 -7.86 0.99
C GLY A 109 1.27 -6.84 0.20
N PHE A 110 0.11 -6.46 0.74
CA PHE A 110 -0.80 -5.47 0.14
C PHE A 110 -1.26 -4.45 1.17
N ALA A 111 -1.31 -3.17 0.74
CA ALA A 111 -2.13 -2.16 1.39
C ALA A 111 -3.56 -2.29 0.89
N VAL A 112 -4.53 -2.28 1.81
CA VAL A 112 -5.96 -2.38 1.49
C VAL A 112 -6.69 -1.17 2.08
N CYS A 113 -7.33 -0.38 1.21
CA CYS A 113 -8.13 0.78 1.57
C CYS A 113 -9.61 0.42 1.47
N SER A 114 -10.36 0.51 2.56
CA SER A 114 -11.79 0.18 2.61
C SER A 114 -12.63 1.44 2.81
N TYR A 115 -13.84 1.46 2.26
CA TYR A 115 -14.66 2.65 2.17
C TYR A 115 -16.05 2.47 2.78
N PHE A 116 -16.61 3.55 3.28
CA PHE A 116 -17.89 3.55 3.98
C PHE A 116 -19.05 3.12 3.07
N ARG A 117 -19.88 2.19 3.55
CA ARG A 117 -21.10 1.70 2.87
C ARG A 117 -20.86 1.12 1.47
N THR A 118 -19.68 0.55 1.23
CA THR A 118 -19.42 -0.26 0.03
C THR A 118 -18.59 -1.49 0.42
N ARG A 119 -18.62 -2.53 -0.41
CA ARG A 119 -17.71 -3.69 -0.31
C ARG A 119 -16.51 -3.57 -1.25
N VAL A 120 -16.42 -2.48 -1.99
CA VAL A 120 -15.26 -2.21 -2.85
C VAL A 120 -14.09 -1.79 -1.99
N GLU A 121 -12.98 -2.46 -2.19
CA GLU A 121 -11.69 -2.17 -1.59
C GLU A 121 -10.67 -1.85 -2.68
N LEU A 122 -9.78 -0.93 -2.42
CA LEU A 122 -8.63 -0.67 -3.27
C LEU A 122 -7.41 -1.31 -2.64
N ALA A 123 -6.71 -2.13 -3.42
CA ALA A 123 -5.50 -2.80 -2.96
C ALA A 123 -4.31 -2.41 -3.81
N ARG A 124 -3.13 -2.29 -3.18
CA ARG A 124 -1.85 -2.02 -3.86
C ARG A 124 -0.75 -2.87 -3.25
N SER A 125 0.12 -3.46 -4.09
CA SER A 125 1.30 -4.20 -3.63
C SER A 125 2.21 -3.29 -2.79
N LEU A 126 2.78 -3.87 -1.76
CA LEU A 126 3.75 -3.25 -0.85
C LEU A 126 5.19 -3.62 -1.17
N ASP A 127 5.44 -4.35 -2.25
CA ASP A 127 6.80 -4.73 -2.63
C ASP A 127 7.66 -3.49 -2.89
N GLY A 128 8.79 -3.41 -2.18
CA GLY A 128 9.73 -2.30 -2.27
C GLY A 128 9.40 -1.08 -1.39
N TYR A 129 8.25 -1.06 -0.71
CA TYR A 129 7.93 -0.03 0.28
C TYR A 129 8.57 -0.36 1.64
N SER A 130 8.93 0.68 2.40
CA SER A 130 9.60 0.54 3.70
C SER A 130 8.65 0.69 4.89
N SER A 131 7.58 1.46 4.74
CA SER A 131 6.62 1.71 5.82
C SER A 131 5.27 2.17 5.30
N CYS A 132 4.22 1.90 6.09
CA CYS A 132 2.90 2.53 5.95
C CYS A 132 2.55 3.30 7.23
N GLU A 133 1.76 4.36 7.06
CA GLU A 133 1.27 5.20 8.15
C GLU A 133 -0.20 5.52 7.97
N VAL A 134 -0.96 5.43 9.05
CA VAL A 134 -2.34 5.89 9.13
C VAL A 134 -2.46 6.98 10.19
N VAL A 135 -3.09 8.08 9.81
CA VAL A 135 -3.34 9.20 10.69
C VAL A 135 -4.84 9.29 10.97
N TYR A 136 -5.19 9.24 12.24
CA TYR A 136 -6.53 9.51 12.73
C TYR A 136 -6.57 10.86 13.43
N LYS A 137 -7.66 11.59 13.26
CA LYS A 137 -7.90 12.86 13.96
C LYS A 137 -9.23 12.83 14.68
N ARG A 138 -9.29 13.46 15.84
CA ARG A 138 -10.54 13.78 16.53
C ARG A 138 -10.57 15.22 16.96
N SER A 139 -11.73 15.83 16.94
CA SER A 139 -12.04 17.09 17.61
C SER A 139 -12.45 16.81 19.06
N LYS A 140 -12.59 17.87 19.85
CA LYS A 140 -13.16 17.76 21.22
C LYS A 140 -14.53 17.07 21.17
N ASN A 141 -14.73 16.06 22.03
CA ASN A 141 -15.98 15.29 22.16
C ASN A 141 -16.42 14.53 20.90
N SER A 142 -15.49 14.17 20.01
CA SER A 142 -15.77 13.32 18.84
C SER A 142 -14.89 12.07 18.83
N ASP A 143 -15.32 11.05 18.09
CA ASP A 143 -14.50 9.87 17.83
C ASP A 143 -13.36 10.16 16.86
N PHE A 144 -12.34 9.32 16.88
CA PHE A 144 -11.28 9.34 15.89
C PHE A 144 -11.83 8.98 14.51
N LYS A 145 -11.49 9.80 13.52
CA LYS A 145 -11.76 9.53 12.11
C LYS A 145 -10.46 9.44 11.35
N MET A 146 -10.37 8.51 10.42
CA MET A 146 -9.21 8.41 9.54
C MET A 146 -9.09 9.67 8.70
N ALA A 147 -7.92 10.30 8.74
CA ALA A 147 -7.60 11.49 7.97
C ALA A 147 -6.78 11.15 6.73
N SER A 148 -5.86 10.19 6.84
CA SER A 148 -5.04 9.71 5.73
C SER A 148 -4.47 8.33 6.02
N ALA A 149 -4.14 7.60 4.94
CA ALA A 149 -3.34 6.38 4.98
C ALA A 149 -2.37 6.42 3.79
N SER A 150 -1.09 6.19 4.02
CA SER A 150 -0.04 6.30 3.00
C SER A 150 1.10 5.32 3.25
N CYS A 151 1.82 4.95 2.16
CA CYS A 151 3.02 4.11 2.22
C CYS A 151 4.17 4.74 1.42
N ARG A 152 5.41 4.48 1.88
CA ARG A 152 6.65 5.01 1.27
C ARG A 152 7.81 4.02 1.37
#